data_4f5a7d228101564f5992cf36cb1f5e67
#
_entry.id   4f5a7d228101564f5992cf36cb1f5e67
#
_cell.length_a   1.000
_cell.length_b   1.000
_cell.length_c   1.000
_cell.angle_alpha   90.00
_cell.angle_beta   90.00
_cell.angle_gamma   90.00
#
_symmetry.space_group_name_H-M   'P 1'
#
loop_
_entity.id
_entity.type
_entity.pdbx_description
1 polymer ?
#
loop_
_entity_poly.entity_id
_entity_poly.type
_entity_poly.pdbx_seq_one_letter_code
_entity_poly.pdbx_strand_id
1 'polypeptide(L)'
;MYNINMDAEIFWKKVKMKLAELNKNQEWLCNQTGILLGSLRNKISLGRLPSFEDGIKIVESFGMTMEEFLVYPEKVSKDIINIPVYEQAFSAGKGQELPDTAEILEYVAIPKTLMRFKDNICAAFVRGDSMEPTLFDDDIIIFDNFGYDGTDGIYAINYKGAGFVKRLQRDKDCVKIISDNKIYEPMFENGESEDFRIVGKVRYVVHKV
;
A
#
# COMPACT_ATOMS: atom_id res chain seq x y z
N MET A 1 -11.87 19.40 16.29
CA MET A 1 -13.21 18.81 16.56
C MET A 1 -13.54 17.94 15.34
N TYR A 2 -13.37 16.62 15.43
CA TYR A 2 -13.68 15.71 14.33
C TYR A 2 -15.20 15.56 14.26
N ASN A 3 -15.78 15.99 13.13
CA ASN A 3 -17.21 15.82 12.89
C ASN A 3 -17.42 14.36 12.43
N ILE A 4 -17.57 13.43 13.37
CA ILE A 4 -17.84 12.02 13.08
C ILE A 4 -19.33 11.92 12.76
N ASN A 5 -19.68 12.00 11.49
CA ASN A 5 -21.03 11.75 11.02
C ASN A 5 -21.23 10.24 10.88
N MET A 6 -21.71 9.59 11.95
CA MET A 6 -22.01 8.16 11.95
C MET A 6 -23.38 7.95 11.31
N ASP A 7 -23.42 7.46 10.08
CA ASP A 7 -24.65 6.99 9.44
C ASP A 7 -24.97 5.52 9.81
N ALA A 8 -26.15 5.06 9.39
CA ALA A 8 -26.61 3.71 9.72
C ALA A 8 -25.77 2.62 9.04
N GLU A 9 -25.28 2.87 7.83
CA GLU A 9 -24.46 1.91 7.08
C GLU A 9 -23.15 1.67 7.79
N ILE A 10 -22.46 2.75 8.19
CA ILE A 10 -21.20 2.70 8.94
C ILE A 10 -21.40 2.01 10.28
N PHE A 11 -22.48 2.35 11.01
CA PHE A 11 -22.78 1.73 12.30
C PHE A 11 -22.92 0.20 12.16
N TRP A 12 -23.80 -0.27 11.27
CA TRP A 12 -24.06 -1.69 11.11
C TRP A 12 -22.88 -2.45 10.51
N LYS A 13 -22.11 -1.81 9.68
CA LYS A 13 -20.83 -2.38 9.18
C LYS A 13 -19.87 -2.66 10.32
N LYS A 14 -19.68 -1.70 11.23
CA LYS A 14 -18.83 -1.88 12.43
C LYS A 14 -19.35 -2.98 13.35
N VAL A 15 -20.65 -3.03 13.59
CA VAL A 15 -21.30 -4.11 14.38
C VAL A 15 -21.03 -5.48 13.74
N LYS A 16 -21.23 -5.63 12.44
CA LYS A 16 -20.94 -6.87 11.71
C LYS A 16 -19.49 -7.29 11.80
N MET A 17 -18.58 -6.34 11.69
CA MET A 17 -17.15 -6.59 11.82
C MET A 17 -16.79 -7.08 13.22
N LYS A 18 -17.34 -6.44 14.27
CA LYS A 18 -17.06 -6.81 15.65
C LYS A 18 -17.61 -8.19 16.00
N LEU A 19 -18.80 -8.52 15.51
CA LEU A 19 -19.37 -9.87 15.63
C LEU A 19 -18.47 -10.93 14.99
N ALA A 20 -17.96 -10.66 13.79
CA ALA A 20 -17.06 -11.57 13.09
C ALA A 20 -15.73 -11.75 13.82
N GLU A 21 -15.19 -10.67 14.38
CA GLU A 21 -13.94 -10.67 15.18
C GLU A 21 -14.06 -11.52 16.45
N LEU A 22 -15.20 -11.44 17.11
CA LEU A 22 -15.51 -12.21 18.31
C LEU A 22 -16.01 -13.64 17.98
N ASN A 23 -16.14 -13.98 16.71
CA ASN A 23 -16.76 -15.23 16.25
C ASN A 23 -18.19 -15.43 16.81
N LYS A 24 -18.99 -14.34 16.81
CA LYS A 24 -20.36 -14.27 17.31
C LYS A 24 -21.33 -13.89 16.19
N ASN A 25 -22.63 -14.11 16.43
CA ASN A 25 -23.70 -13.81 15.48
C ASN A 25 -24.73 -12.83 16.07
N GLN A 26 -25.72 -12.46 15.27
CA GLN A 26 -26.79 -11.56 15.69
C GLN A 26 -27.64 -12.10 16.85
N GLU A 27 -27.81 -13.42 16.95
CA GLU A 27 -28.57 -14.05 18.05
C GLU A 27 -27.82 -13.87 19.38
N TRP A 28 -26.49 -14.07 19.37
CA TRP A 28 -25.67 -13.76 20.53
C TRP A 28 -25.81 -12.29 20.96
N LEU A 29 -25.77 -11.36 19.99
CA LEU A 29 -25.93 -9.92 20.28
C LEU A 29 -27.30 -9.63 20.90
N CYS A 30 -28.35 -10.22 20.37
CA CYS A 30 -29.71 -10.08 20.92
C CYS A 30 -29.81 -10.59 22.36
N ASN A 31 -29.16 -11.72 22.64
CA ASN A 31 -29.12 -12.28 24.01
C ASN A 31 -28.37 -11.39 24.99
N GLN A 32 -27.30 -10.70 24.54
CA GLN A 32 -26.55 -9.78 25.39
C GLN A 32 -27.29 -8.45 25.65
N THR A 33 -28.04 -7.97 24.67
CA THR A 33 -28.63 -6.63 24.66
C THR A 33 -30.11 -6.62 25.04
N GLY A 34 -30.79 -7.78 24.97
CA GLY A 34 -32.24 -7.89 25.11
C GLY A 34 -33.03 -7.37 23.91
N ILE A 35 -32.36 -7.00 22.80
CA ILE A 35 -33.03 -6.54 21.58
C ILE A 35 -33.62 -7.74 20.84
N LEU A 36 -34.88 -7.64 20.45
CA LEU A 36 -35.51 -8.68 19.66
C LEU A 36 -34.87 -8.84 18.27
N LEU A 37 -34.55 -10.07 17.89
CA LEU A 37 -33.87 -10.37 16.61
C LEU A 37 -34.62 -9.81 15.40
N GLY A 38 -35.94 -9.87 15.40
CA GLY A 38 -36.76 -9.27 14.34
C GLY A 38 -36.62 -7.76 14.25
N SER A 39 -36.55 -7.06 15.40
CA SER A 39 -36.34 -5.63 15.46
C SER A 39 -34.94 -5.25 14.95
N LEU A 40 -33.91 -5.99 15.37
CA LEU A 40 -32.54 -5.80 14.91
C LEU A 40 -32.42 -5.95 13.39
N ARG A 41 -32.93 -7.06 12.84
CA ARG A 41 -32.91 -7.34 11.40
C ARG A 41 -33.67 -6.29 10.60
N ASN A 42 -34.82 -5.84 11.08
CA ASN A 42 -35.61 -4.80 10.43
C ASN A 42 -34.85 -3.45 10.38
N LYS A 43 -34.21 -3.04 11.47
CA LYS A 43 -33.40 -1.82 11.47
C LYS A 43 -32.23 -1.91 10.48
N ILE A 44 -31.54 -3.05 10.43
CA ILE A 44 -30.44 -3.30 9.48
C ILE A 44 -30.94 -3.26 8.02
N SER A 45 -32.02 -3.95 7.71
CA SER A 45 -32.57 -4.03 6.33
C SER A 45 -33.09 -2.70 5.81
N LEU A 46 -33.62 -1.86 6.70
CA LEU A 46 -34.11 -0.51 6.37
C LEU A 46 -33.02 0.58 6.42
N GLY A 47 -31.77 0.20 6.71
CA GLY A 47 -30.69 1.18 6.84
C GLY A 47 -30.94 2.23 7.92
N ARG A 48 -31.58 1.84 9.04
CA ARG A 48 -31.89 2.75 10.15
C ARG A 48 -30.95 2.53 11.33
N LEU A 49 -30.51 3.62 11.94
CA LEU A 49 -29.77 3.54 13.21
C LEU A 49 -30.63 2.91 14.32
N PRO A 50 -30.01 2.21 15.30
CA PRO A 50 -30.70 1.81 16.52
C PRO A 50 -31.12 3.07 17.30
N SER A 51 -32.01 2.90 18.29
CA SER A 51 -32.21 3.95 19.29
C SER A 51 -30.90 4.23 20.01
N PHE A 52 -30.75 5.41 20.61
CA PHE A 52 -29.53 5.74 21.35
C PHE A 52 -29.23 4.71 22.46
N GLU A 53 -30.28 4.30 23.20
CA GLU A 53 -30.16 3.29 24.23
C GLU A 53 -29.75 1.91 23.69
N ASP A 54 -30.37 1.46 22.58
CA ASP A 54 -30.00 0.20 21.92
C ASP A 54 -28.55 0.27 21.39
N GLY A 55 -28.14 1.42 20.86
CA GLY A 55 -26.79 1.65 20.37
C GLY A 55 -25.74 1.49 21.47
N ILE A 56 -26.00 2.04 22.64
CA ILE A 56 -25.12 1.89 23.81
C ILE A 56 -25.04 0.42 24.20
N LYS A 57 -26.18 -0.28 24.38
CA LYS A 57 -26.21 -1.70 24.76
C LYS A 57 -25.45 -2.59 23.75
N ILE A 58 -25.56 -2.29 22.46
CA ILE A 58 -24.83 -3.00 21.39
C ILE A 58 -23.32 -2.81 21.58
N VAL A 59 -22.87 -1.59 21.78
CA VAL A 59 -21.45 -1.27 21.91
C VAL A 59 -20.84 -1.85 23.18
N GLU A 60 -21.56 -1.71 24.31
CA GLU A 60 -21.15 -2.29 25.59
C GLU A 60 -21.07 -3.82 25.56
N SER A 61 -21.94 -4.49 24.78
CA SER A 61 -21.86 -5.95 24.61
C SER A 61 -20.56 -6.42 23.97
N PHE A 62 -19.84 -5.54 23.29
CA PHE A 62 -18.52 -5.78 22.72
C PHE A 62 -17.37 -5.44 23.69
N GLY A 63 -17.69 -4.99 24.91
CA GLY A 63 -16.70 -4.53 25.88
C GLY A 63 -16.07 -3.19 25.51
N MET A 64 -16.78 -2.35 24.76
CA MET A 64 -16.29 -1.06 24.27
C MET A 64 -17.13 0.09 24.80
N THR A 65 -16.51 1.26 24.93
CA THR A 65 -17.23 2.53 25.07
C THR A 65 -17.73 3.01 23.70
N MET A 66 -18.72 3.90 23.67
CA MET A 66 -19.18 4.51 22.44
C MET A 66 -18.05 5.27 21.72
N GLU A 67 -17.17 5.93 22.45
CA GLU A 67 -16.03 6.66 21.90
C GLU A 67 -15.05 5.70 21.18
N GLU A 68 -14.70 4.59 21.83
CA GLU A 68 -13.86 3.54 21.22
C GLU A 68 -14.53 2.95 19.97
N PHE A 69 -15.85 2.74 20.00
CA PHE A 69 -16.59 2.24 18.86
C PHE A 69 -16.64 3.25 17.71
N LEU A 70 -16.77 4.54 18.00
CA LEU A 70 -16.75 5.60 16.98
C LEU A 70 -15.41 5.66 16.22
N VAL A 71 -14.30 5.51 16.94
CA VAL A 71 -12.94 5.47 16.39
C VAL A 71 -12.51 4.04 16.00
N TYR A 72 -13.34 3.02 16.31
CA TYR A 72 -13.04 1.64 15.96
C TYR A 72 -12.79 1.55 14.45
N PRO A 73 -11.63 1.10 14.05
CA PRO A 73 -11.26 1.16 12.64
C PRO A 73 -12.26 0.35 11.83
N GLU A 74 -12.79 0.96 10.79
CA GLU A 74 -13.10 0.15 9.63
C GLU A 74 -11.85 -0.70 9.40
N LYS A 75 -11.96 -2.04 9.38
CA LYS A 75 -10.80 -2.86 9.05
C LYS A 75 -10.13 -2.22 7.85
N VAL A 76 -9.07 -1.46 8.07
CA VAL A 76 -7.97 -1.48 7.12
C VAL A 76 -7.70 -2.97 7.00
N SER A 77 -8.08 -3.55 5.88
CA SER A 77 -8.01 -4.99 5.69
C SER A 77 -6.63 -5.42 6.18
N LYS A 78 -6.57 -6.42 7.09
CA LYS A 78 -5.30 -7.01 7.55
C LYS A 78 -4.55 -7.71 6.41
N ASP A 79 -4.88 -7.37 5.20
CA ASP A 79 -4.18 -7.74 4.01
C ASP A 79 -2.93 -6.87 3.91
N ILE A 80 -1.94 -7.20 4.71
CA ILE A 80 -0.57 -6.72 4.58
C ILE A 80 0.13 -7.67 3.63
N ILE A 81 0.85 -7.11 2.67
CA ILE A 81 1.81 -7.84 1.85
C ILE A 81 3.19 -7.51 2.37
N ASN A 82 3.98 -8.52 2.67
CA ASN A 82 5.40 -8.35 2.94
C ASN A 82 6.14 -8.45 1.61
N ILE A 83 6.75 -7.34 1.19
CA ILE A 83 7.55 -7.26 -0.03
C ILE A 83 9.01 -7.43 0.37
N PRO A 84 9.74 -8.38 -0.22
CA PRO A 84 11.16 -8.52 0.04
C PRO A 84 11.91 -7.30 -0.51
N VAL A 85 12.81 -6.76 0.30
CA VAL A 85 13.71 -5.66 -0.04
C VAL A 85 15.06 -6.25 -0.39
N TYR A 86 15.53 -5.93 -1.57
CA TYR A 86 16.82 -6.36 -2.07
C TYR A 86 17.84 -5.23 -1.98
N GLU A 87 19.09 -5.57 -1.80
CA GLU A 87 20.16 -4.63 -2.09
C GLU A 87 20.15 -4.29 -3.59
N GLN A 88 20.60 -3.12 -3.97
CA GLN A 88 20.44 -2.49 -5.32
C GLN A 88 20.86 -3.33 -6.54
N ALA A 89 20.86 -4.65 -6.45
CA ALA A 89 21.25 -5.56 -7.51
C ALA A 89 20.13 -5.80 -8.54
N PHE A 90 19.75 -4.78 -9.30
CA PHE A 90 18.91 -4.96 -10.51
C PHE A 90 19.66 -5.64 -11.66
N SER A 91 20.79 -6.26 -11.38
CA SER A 91 21.67 -6.92 -12.34
C SER A 91 21.16 -8.31 -12.71
N ALA A 92 19.87 -8.45 -13.00
CA ALA A 92 19.37 -9.70 -13.55
C ALA A 92 19.50 -9.71 -15.08
N GLY A 93 20.17 -10.74 -15.56
CA GLY A 93 20.29 -11.05 -16.99
C GLY A 93 18.94 -11.23 -17.69
N LYS A 94 19.01 -11.55 -18.98
CA LYS A 94 17.91 -11.74 -19.92
C LYS A 94 16.77 -12.61 -19.37
N GLY A 95 15.74 -12.01 -18.80
CA GLY A 95 14.55 -12.75 -18.36
C GLY A 95 14.01 -12.25 -17.02
N GLN A 96 12.79 -12.04 -16.98
CA GLN A 96 11.77 -11.61 -16.01
C GLN A 96 11.95 -11.91 -14.52
N GLU A 97 13.08 -12.41 -14.04
CA GLU A 97 13.30 -12.78 -12.64
C GLU A 97 14.47 -12.01 -12.04
N LEU A 98 14.30 -11.54 -10.82
CA LEU A 98 15.42 -11.18 -9.96
C LEU A 98 16.37 -12.40 -9.90
N PRO A 99 17.70 -12.23 -9.85
CA PRO A 99 18.57 -13.36 -9.81
C PRO A 99 18.21 -14.24 -8.61
N ASP A 100 18.15 -15.56 -8.81
CA ASP A 100 17.91 -16.57 -7.75
C ASP A 100 18.89 -16.44 -6.56
N THR A 101 19.91 -15.61 -6.71
CA THR A 101 20.96 -15.31 -5.73
C THR A 101 20.84 -13.94 -5.08
N ALA A 102 19.77 -13.16 -5.37
CA ALA A 102 19.60 -11.86 -4.72
C ALA A 102 19.29 -12.07 -3.23
N GLU A 103 20.15 -11.55 -2.37
CA GLU A 103 19.95 -11.64 -0.93
C GLU A 103 18.80 -10.71 -0.51
N ILE A 104 17.82 -11.30 0.20
CA ILE A 104 16.74 -10.51 0.82
C ILE A 104 17.29 -9.96 2.12
N LEU A 105 17.37 -8.62 2.20
CA LEU A 105 17.88 -7.95 3.38
C LEU A 105 16.80 -7.77 4.45
N GLU A 106 15.58 -7.42 4.05
CA GLU A 106 14.46 -7.23 4.95
C GLU A 106 13.11 -7.33 4.20
N TYR A 107 12.01 -7.15 4.91
CA TYR A 107 10.68 -7.09 4.33
C TYR A 107 10.00 -5.77 4.71
N VAL A 108 9.40 -5.10 3.73
CA VAL A 108 8.53 -3.95 3.96
C VAL A 108 7.07 -4.39 3.92
N ALA A 109 6.34 -4.04 4.98
CA ALA A 109 4.92 -4.38 5.12
C ALA A 109 4.04 -3.27 4.57
N ILE A 110 3.23 -3.56 3.55
CA ILE A 110 2.36 -2.58 2.89
C ILE A 110 0.93 -3.09 2.84
N PRO A 111 -0.07 -2.21 3.10
CA PRO A 111 -1.47 -2.56 2.90
C PRO A 111 -1.76 -2.96 1.45
N LYS A 112 -2.40 -4.10 1.23
CA LYS A 112 -2.83 -4.58 -0.11
C LYS A 112 -3.69 -3.56 -0.85
N THR A 113 -4.41 -2.70 -0.14
CA THR A 113 -5.23 -1.64 -0.73
C THR A 113 -4.42 -0.63 -1.53
N LEU A 114 -3.12 -0.46 -1.23
CA LEU A 114 -2.23 0.40 -1.97
C LEU A 114 -1.69 -0.28 -3.24
N MET A 115 -1.95 -1.59 -3.43
CA MET A 115 -1.33 -2.39 -4.45
C MET A 115 -2.31 -2.74 -5.57
N ARG A 116 -2.25 -2.02 -6.67
CA ARG A 116 -2.99 -2.37 -7.89
C ARG A 116 -2.37 -3.56 -8.65
N PHE A 117 -1.09 -3.89 -8.39
CA PHE A 117 -0.30 -4.86 -9.16
C PHE A 117 0.38 -5.87 -8.22
N LYS A 118 -0.38 -6.87 -7.75
CA LYS A 118 0.04 -7.77 -6.66
C LYS A 118 1.24 -8.66 -6.97
N ASP A 119 1.40 -9.07 -8.21
CA ASP A 119 2.30 -10.16 -8.57
C ASP A 119 3.63 -9.71 -9.21
N ASN A 120 3.82 -8.40 -9.42
CA ASN A 120 4.96 -7.85 -10.13
C ASN A 120 5.55 -6.64 -9.40
N ILE A 121 5.78 -6.77 -8.12
CA ILE A 121 6.27 -5.67 -7.28
C ILE A 121 7.54 -6.10 -6.57
N CYS A 122 8.51 -5.21 -6.61
CA CYS A 122 9.81 -5.34 -5.98
C CYS A 122 10.06 -4.15 -5.06
N ALA A 123 10.93 -4.33 -4.08
CA ALA A 123 11.43 -3.24 -3.25
C ALA A 123 12.95 -3.29 -3.19
N ALA A 124 13.57 -2.11 -3.12
CA ALA A 124 15.01 -1.99 -3.00
C ALA A 124 15.39 -0.73 -2.23
N PHE A 125 16.58 -0.74 -1.64
CA PHE A 125 17.15 0.45 -1.04
C PHE A 125 17.62 1.44 -2.11
N VAL A 126 17.43 2.72 -1.83
CA VAL A 126 18.10 3.81 -2.54
C VAL A 126 19.51 3.96 -1.95
N ARG A 127 20.50 4.07 -2.82
CA ARG A 127 21.90 4.29 -2.43
C ARG A 127 22.44 5.55 -3.08
N GLY A 128 23.09 6.37 -2.23
CA GLY A 128 23.69 7.63 -2.63
C GLY A 128 22.69 8.78 -2.77
N ASP A 129 23.19 9.91 -3.18
CA ASP A 129 22.53 11.21 -3.15
C ASP A 129 22.00 11.70 -4.50
N SER A 130 22.12 10.89 -5.55
CA SER A 130 21.83 11.32 -6.93
C SER A 130 20.36 11.70 -7.17
N MET A 131 19.46 11.27 -6.30
CA MET A 131 18.02 11.57 -6.40
C MET A 131 17.54 12.57 -5.35
N GLU A 132 18.45 13.15 -4.56
CA GLU A 132 18.07 14.21 -3.64
C GLU A 132 17.59 15.47 -4.38
N PRO A 133 16.59 16.18 -3.82
CA PRO A 133 15.91 15.99 -2.54
C PRO A 133 14.67 15.06 -2.63
N THR A 134 14.46 14.37 -3.75
CA THR A 134 13.26 13.53 -3.97
C THR A 134 13.35 12.18 -3.25
N LEU A 135 14.54 11.57 -3.26
CA LEU A 135 14.86 10.33 -2.57
C LEU A 135 16.20 10.52 -1.85
N PHE A 136 16.31 9.95 -0.66
CA PHE A 136 17.51 10.01 0.16
C PHE A 136 18.18 8.65 0.27
N ASP A 137 19.44 8.64 0.68
CA ASP A 137 20.16 7.41 0.98
C ASP A 137 19.41 6.59 2.05
N ASP A 138 19.37 5.27 1.91
CA ASP A 138 18.61 4.34 2.75
C ASP A 138 17.07 4.43 2.65
N ASP A 139 16.48 5.24 1.79
CA ASP A 139 15.07 5.11 1.47
C ASP A 139 14.76 3.75 0.83
N ILE A 140 13.55 3.25 1.05
CA ILE A 140 13.07 2.06 0.35
C ILE A 140 12.11 2.50 -0.76
N ILE A 141 12.44 2.17 -1.99
CA ILE A 141 11.51 2.31 -3.12
C ILE A 141 10.75 1.01 -3.35
N ILE A 142 9.49 1.16 -3.73
CA ILE A 142 8.65 0.06 -4.19
C ILE A 142 8.27 0.36 -5.64
N PHE A 143 8.59 -0.56 -6.51
CA PHE A 143 8.43 -0.40 -7.96
C PHE A 143 7.82 -1.66 -8.58
N ASP A 144 7.12 -1.47 -9.71
CA ASP A 144 6.69 -2.60 -10.52
C ASP A 144 7.84 -3.09 -11.41
N ASN A 145 7.69 -4.28 -12.01
CA ASN A 145 8.68 -4.82 -12.94
C ASN A 145 8.18 -4.89 -14.39
N PHE A 146 7.28 -3.98 -14.77
CA PHE A 146 6.72 -3.95 -16.13
C PHE A 146 7.59 -3.20 -17.15
N GLY A 147 8.74 -2.70 -16.75
CA GLY A 147 9.59 -1.89 -17.61
C GLY A 147 9.08 -0.46 -17.76
N TYR A 148 9.23 0.11 -18.96
CA TYR A 148 8.80 1.48 -19.24
C TYR A 148 7.32 1.54 -19.62
N ASP A 149 6.53 2.29 -18.87
CA ASP A 149 5.09 2.46 -19.14
C ASP A 149 4.76 3.59 -20.13
N GLY A 150 5.78 4.17 -20.76
CA GLY A 150 5.63 5.25 -21.75
C GLY A 150 5.43 6.64 -21.14
N THR A 151 5.47 6.78 -19.81
CA THR A 151 5.25 8.06 -19.14
C THR A 151 6.46 8.50 -18.33
N ASP A 152 6.62 9.80 -18.18
CA ASP A 152 7.66 10.37 -17.34
C ASP A 152 7.48 9.95 -15.87
N GLY A 153 8.57 9.75 -15.15
CA GLY A 153 8.52 9.33 -13.76
C GLY A 153 9.84 8.85 -13.22
N ILE A 154 9.83 8.34 -11.99
CA ILE A 154 11.00 7.72 -11.36
C ILE A 154 10.96 6.23 -11.63
N TYR A 155 12.07 5.68 -12.05
CA TYR A 155 12.20 4.28 -12.43
C TYR A 155 13.43 3.64 -11.79
N ALA A 156 13.30 2.35 -11.50
CA ALA A 156 14.42 1.48 -11.29
C ALA A 156 14.98 1.07 -12.66
N ILE A 157 16.27 1.24 -12.88
CA ILE A 157 16.95 0.93 -14.14
C ILE A 157 18.20 0.10 -13.88
N ASN A 158 18.59 -0.71 -14.86
CA ASN A 158 19.92 -1.27 -14.94
C ASN A 158 20.70 -0.50 -16.01
N TYR A 159 21.87 -0.02 -15.67
CA TYR A 159 22.75 0.67 -16.59
C TYR A 159 24.17 0.14 -16.44
N LYS A 160 24.71 -0.42 -17.52
CA LYS A 160 26.05 -1.05 -17.55
C LYS A 160 26.24 -2.09 -16.43
N GLY A 161 25.21 -2.89 -16.18
CA GLY A 161 25.24 -3.95 -15.18
C GLY A 161 25.01 -3.53 -13.73
N ALA A 162 24.87 -2.21 -13.46
CA ALA A 162 24.56 -1.69 -12.14
C ALA A 162 23.13 -1.18 -12.04
N GLY A 163 22.52 -1.33 -10.85
CA GLY A 163 21.17 -0.83 -10.56
C GLY A 163 21.17 0.64 -10.15
N PHE A 164 20.24 1.41 -10.68
CA PHE A 164 20.07 2.82 -10.31
C PHE A 164 18.58 3.16 -10.20
N VAL A 165 18.30 4.22 -9.45
CA VAL A 165 17.00 4.89 -9.46
C VAL A 165 17.20 6.25 -10.12
N LYS A 166 16.43 6.53 -11.16
CA LYS A 166 16.55 7.76 -11.94
C LYS A 166 15.18 8.26 -12.40
N ARG A 167 15.09 9.53 -12.69
CA ARG A 167 13.94 10.10 -13.38
C ARG A 167 14.12 9.89 -14.87
N LEU A 168 13.13 9.28 -15.51
CA LEU A 168 13.10 9.09 -16.96
C LEU A 168 12.12 10.06 -17.59
N GLN A 169 12.53 10.66 -18.69
CA GLN A 169 11.69 11.48 -19.57
C GLN A 169 11.86 10.98 -21.00
N ARG A 170 10.74 10.91 -21.72
CA ARG A 170 10.77 10.58 -23.13
C ARG A 170 11.28 11.80 -23.93
N ASP A 171 12.26 11.59 -24.79
CA ASP A 171 12.78 12.60 -25.71
C ASP A 171 12.92 12.01 -27.12
N LYS A 172 11.92 12.28 -27.98
CA LYS A 172 11.81 11.75 -29.35
C LYS A 172 12.10 10.25 -29.42
N ASP A 173 13.27 9.88 -29.92
CA ASP A 173 13.69 8.48 -30.15
C ASP A 173 14.60 7.92 -29.03
N CYS A 174 14.78 8.69 -27.95
CA CYS A 174 15.61 8.29 -26.82
C CYS A 174 14.90 8.51 -25.48
N VAL A 175 15.51 8.01 -24.41
CA VAL A 175 15.11 8.24 -23.04
C VAL A 175 16.18 9.10 -22.36
N LYS A 176 15.74 10.22 -21.83
CA LYS A 176 16.58 11.09 -21.01
C LYS A 176 16.57 10.57 -19.58
N ILE A 177 17.75 10.24 -19.06
CA ILE A 177 17.99 9.73 -17.72
C ILE A 177 18.49 10.88 -16.83
N ILE A 178 17.70 11.24 -15.84
CA ILE A 178 17.93 12.44 -15.03
C ILE A 178 18.12 12.04 -13.56
N SER A 179 19.16 12.57 -12.95
CA SER A 179 19.30 12.64 -11.52
C SER A 179 18.57 13.88 -11.00
N ASP A 180 17.78 13.75 -9.92
CA ASP A 180 17.09 14.90 -9.35
C ASP A 180 18.07 15.86 -8.67
N ASN A 181 19.21 15.36 -8.19
CA ASN A 181 20.32 16.15 -7.72
C ASN A 181 21.05 16.80 -8.90
N LYS A 182 21.02 18.13 -8.93
CA LYS A 182 21.52 18.96 -10.03
C LYS A 182 23.02 18.93 -10.25
N ILE A 183 23.80 18.34 -9.34
CA ILE A 183 25.23 18.17 -9.54
C ILE A 183 25.57 17.09 -10.57
N TYR A 184 24.59 16.20 -10.89
CA TYR A 184 24.74 15.14 -11.87
C TYR A 184 24.15 15.55 -13.22
N GLU A 185 24.94 15.46 -14.26
CA GLU A 185 24.46 15.74 -15.62
C GLU A 185 23.51 14.66 -16.15
N PRO A 186 22.51 15.04 -16.93
CA PRO A 186 21.60 14.07 -17.56
C PRO A 186 22.32 13.20 -18.59
N MET A 187 21.88 11.96 -18.71
CA MET A 187 22.33 11.02 -19.76
C MET A 187 21.20 10.76 -20.75
N PHE A 188 21.55 10.30 -21.94
CA PHE A 188 20.60 9.94 -22.99
C PHE A 188 20.91 8.53 -23.49
N GLU A 189 19.91 7.68 -23.56
CA GLU A 189 20.04 6.31 -24.02
C GLU A 189 18.96 5.95 -25.03
N ASN A 190 19.35 5.17 -26.02
CA ASN A 190 18.41 4.57 -26.95
C ASN A 190 17.78 3.34 -26.30
N GLY A 191 16.50 3.10 -26.57
CA GLY A 191 15.78 1.93 -26.02
C GLY A 191 16.32 0.57 -26.49
N GLU A 192 17.24 0.55 -27.47
CA GLU A 192 17.88 -0.64 -28.04
C GLU A 192 19.27 -0.93 -27.44
N SER A 193 19.75 -0.10 -26.50
CA SER A 193 21.06 -0.31 -25.86
C SER A 193 21.06 -1.57 -25.00
N GLU A 194 22.00 -2.48 -25.25
CA GLU A 194 22.18 -3.69 -24.42
C GLU A 194 22.64 -3.34 -22.99
N ASP A 195 23.26 -2.18 -22.83
CA ASP A 195 23.76 -1.66 -21.54
C ASP A 195 22.68 -0.95 -20.72
N PHE A 196 21.49 -0.70 -21.28
CA PHE A 196 20.42 0.04 -20.61
C PHE A 196 19.12 -0.76 -20.60
N ARG A 197 18.60 -0.99 -19.40
CA ARG A 197 17.31 -1.64 -19.19
C ARG A 197 16.49 -0.91 -18.15
N ILE A 198 15.23 -0.61 -18.48
CA ILE A 198 14.25 -0.11 -17.52
C ILE A 198 13.59 -1.31 -16.84
N VAL A 199 13.75 -1.42 -15.52
CA VAL A 199 13.20 -2.52 -14.73
C VAL A 199 11.73 -2.26 -14.44
N GLY A 200 11.40 -1.07 -13.93
CA GLY A 200 10.03 -0.69 -13.66
C GLY A 200 9.89 0.65 -12.97
N LYS A 201 8.65 1.09 -12.85
CA LYS A 201 8.31 2.41 -12.33
C LYS A 201 8.16 2.39 -10.82
N VAL A 202 8.78 3.35 -10.14
CA VAL A 202 8.61 3.57 -8.69
C VAL A 202 7.19 4.04 -8.42
N ARG A 203 6.52 3.35 -7.52
CA ARG A 203 5.12 3.62 -7.14
C ARG A 203 5.01 4.20 -5.74
N TYR A 204 5.86 3.78 -4.83
CA TYR A 204 5.87 4.25 -3.44
C TYR A 204 7.30 4.37 -2.93
N VAL A 205 7.46 5.22 -1.93
CA VAL A 205 8.71 5.43 -1.21
C VAL A 205 8.43 5.33 0.28
N VAL A 206 9.30 4.68 1.00
CA VAL A 206 9.32 4.69 2.45
C VAL A 206 10.54 5.46 2.88
N HIS A 207 10.32 6.65 3.44
CA HIS A 207 11.36 7.50 3.98
C HIS A 207 11.70 7.10 5.41
N LYS A 208 12.98 7.11 5.71
CA LYS A 208 13.48 7.04 7.09
C LYS A 208 13.58 8.46 7.63
N VAL A 209 12.91 8.74 8.75
CA VAL A 209 12.87 10.04 9.42
C VAL A 209 13.90 10.09 10.56
#